data_dd00420d54f7ddf1ed6d68cfc9e33047
#
_entry.id   dd00420d54f7ddf1ed6d68cfc9e33047
#
_cell.length_a   1.000
_cell.length_b   1.000
_cell.length_c   1.000
_cell.angle_alpha   90.00
_cell.angle_beta   90.00
_cell.angle_gamma   90.00
#
_symmetry.space_group_name_H-M   'P 1'
#
loop_
_entity.id
_entity.type
_entity.pdbx_description
1 polymer ?
#
loop_
_entity_poly.entity_id
_entity_poly.type
_entity_poly.pdbx_seq_one_letter_code
_entity_poly.pdbx_strand_id
1 'polypeptide(L)'
;PRASLAAETGLAMQPRSATEFALAHNVESPAAVDALLAHAVAAGATLVKAGAATFYGGHAGWFQDPDGHLWEIAWNPHLAALG
;
A
#
# COMPACT_ATOMS: atom_id res chain seq x y z
N PRO A 1 3.47 -0.01 -12.24
CA PRO A 1 2.55 -0.22 -13.37
C PRO A 1 1.24 -0.80 -12.91
N ARG A 2 0.20 -0.39 -13.58
CA ARG A 2 -1.13 -0.79 -13.18
C ARG A 2 -1.37 -2.29 -13.24
N ALA A 3 -0.79 -2.93 -14.22
CA ALA A 3 -0.98 -4.37 -14.37
C ALA A 3 -0.45 -5.12 -13.15
N SER A 4 0.74 -4.76 -12.72
CA SER A 4 1.35 -5.37 -11.56
C SER A 4 0.55 -5.07 -10.30
N LEU A 5 0.11 -3.83 -10.16
CA LEU A 5 -0.69 -3.42 -9.01
C LEU A 5 -1.99 -4.19 -8.93
N ALA A 6 -2.69 -4.31 -10.04
CA ALA A 6 -3.96 -5.01 -10.06
C ALA A 6 -3.79 -6.48 -9.69
N ALA A 7 -2.72 -7.11 -10.18
CA ALA A 7 -2.45 -8.50 -9.88
C ALA A 7 -2.18 -8.70 -8.39
N GLU A 8 -1.43 -7.79 -7.78
CA GLU A 8 -1.08 -7.90 -6.38
C GLU A 8 -2.25 -7.67 -5.44
N THR A 9 -3.11 -6.75 -5.80
CA THR A 9 -4.19 -6.36 -4.91
C THR A 9 -5.49 -7.12 -5.19
N GLY A 10 -5.55 -7.83 -6.30
CA GLY A 10 -6.76 -8.53 -6.68
C GLY A 10 -7.81 -7.64 -7.33
N LEU A 11 -7.47 -6.40 -7.60
CA LEU A 11 -8.36 -5.49 -8.30
C LEU A 11 -8.36 -5.81 -9.78
N ALA A 12 -9.49 -5.61 -10.43
CA ALA A 12 -9.57 -5.82 -11.86
C ALA A 12 -8.68 -4.85 -12.59
N MET A 13 -7.99 -5.34 -13.61
CA MET A 13 -7.19 -4.49 -14.46
C MET A 13 -8.10 -3.58 -15.27
N GLN A 14 -7.92 -2.30 -15.13
CA GLN A 14 -8.72 -1.32 -15.82
C GLN A 14 -7.83 -0.47 -16.71
N PRO A 15 -8.11 -0.36 -17.99
CA PRO A 15 -7.30 0.44 -18.89
C PRO A 15 -7.70 1.90 -18.85
N ARG A 16 -7.76 2.46 -17.71
CA ARG A 16 -8.19 3.83 -17.58
C ARG A 16 -7.29 4.61 -16.66
N SER A 17 -7.71 5.72 -16.33
CA SER A 17 -6.99 6.83 -15.80
C SER A 17 -5.98 6.56 -14.69
N ALA A 18 -5.17 7.55 -14.45
CA ALA A 18 -4.18 7.54 -13.40
C ALA A 18 -4.77 7.40 -12.00
N THR A 19 -6.07 7.58 -11.86
CA THR A 19 -6.71 7.37 -10.56
C THR A 19 -6.66 5.93 -10.11
N GLU A 20 -6.31 5.04 -11.03
CA GLU A 20 -6.10 3.63 -10.71
C GLU A 20 -4.76 3.37 -10.05
N PHE A 21 -3.86 4.33 -10.11
CA PHE A 21 -2.53 4.14 -9.55
C PHE A 21 -2.57 4.15 -8.05
N ALA A 22 -1.70 3.33 -7.46
CA ALA A 22 -1.47 3.40 -6.03
C ALA A 22 -0.63 4.61 -5.70
N LEU A 23 -0.95 5.25 -4.61
CA LEU A 23 -0.12 6.28 -4.03
C LEU A 23 0.73 5.58 -2.97
N ALA A 24 2.03 5.65 -3.10
CA ALA A 24 2.93 4.94 -2.19
C ALA A 24 3.40 5.87 -1.08
N HIS A 25 3.47 5.32 0.12
CA HIS A 25 3.98 6.05 1.28
C HIS A 25 4.92 5.13 2.04
N ASN A 26 6.18 5.54 2.17
CA ASN A 26 7.18 4.76 2.86
C ASN A 26 7.25 5.18 4.32
N VAL A 27 7.35 4.19 5.19
CA VAL A 27 7.45 4.40 6.63
C VAL A 27 8.71 3.72 7.15
N GLU A 28 9.01 3.92 8.41
CA GLU A 28 10.32 3.60 8.96
C GLU A 28 10.43 2.24 9.63
N SER A 29 9.34 1.51 9.73
CA SER A 29 9.36 0.19 10.36
C SER A 29 8.13 -0.62 9.95
N PRO A 30 8.19 -1.97 10.11
CA PRO A 30 7.01 -2.79 9.90
C PRO A 30 5.85 -2.40 10.82
N ALA A 31 6.15 -2.08 12.06
CA ALA A 31 5.11 -1.66 13.00
C ALA A 31 4.43 -0.37 12.53
N ALA A 32 5.19 0.53 11.92
CA ALA A 32 4.62 1.77 11.40
C ALA A 32 3.68 1.51 10.22
N VAL A 33 3.97 0.49 9.41
CA VAL A 33 3.04 0.08 8.35
C VAL A 33 1.70 -0.30 8.95
N ASP A 34 1.72 -1.21 9.92
CA ASP A 34 0.51 -1.72 10.52
C ASP A 34 -0.27 -0.62 11.25
N ALA A 35 0.45 0.26 11.94
CA ALA A 35 -0.17 1.36 12.66
C ALA A 35 -0.87 2.33 11.71
N LEU A 36 -0.23 2.64 10.58
CA LEU A 36 -0.81 3.57 9.62
C LEU A 36 -2.02 2.97 8.93
N LEU A 37 -1.98 1.68 8.61
CA LEU A 37 -3.13 1.00 8.04
C LEU A 37 -4.32 1.04 9.01
N ALA A 38 -4.07 0.74 10.29
CA ALA A 38 -5.11 0.78 11.30
C ALA A 38 -5.68 2.19 11.45
N HIS A 39 -4.82 3.19 11.43
CA HIS A 39 -5.25 4.58 11.53
C HIS A 39 -6.13 4.96 10.33
N ALA A 40 -5.74 4.55 9.14
CA ALA A 40 -6.50 4.85 7.94
C ALA A 40 -7.90 4.22 8.00
N VAL A 41 -7.98 2.97 8.43
CA VAL A 41 -9.27 2.27 8.56
C VAL A 41 -10.14 2.97 9.59
N ALA A 42 -9.57 3.38 10.71
CA ALA A 42 -10.31 4.10 11.74
C ALA A 42 -10.84 5.45 11.22
N ALA A 43 -10.15 6.02 10.24
CA ALA A 43 -10.56 7.28 9.62
C ALA A 43 -11.52 7.11 8.44
N GLY A 44 -11.92 5.88 8.13
CA GLY A 44 -12.92 5.62 7.10
C GLY A 44 -12.44 4.93 5.85
N ALA A 45 -11.15 4.57 5.79
CA ALA A 45 -10.62 3.85 4.64
C ALA A 45 -11.01 2.37 4.71
N THR A 46 -10.92 1.71 3.57
CA THR A 46 -11.18 0.27 3.47
C THR A 46 -9.86 -0.47 3.39
N LEU A 47 -9.64 -1.43 4.27
CA LEU A 47 -8.44 -2.24 4.22
C LEU A 47 -8.53 -3.19 3.02
N VAL A 48 -7.54 -3.11 2.13
CA VAL A 48 -7.49 -3.99 0.96
C VAL A 48 -6.57 -5.18 1.25
N LYS A 49 -5.43 -4.92 1.88
CA LYS A 49 -4.50 -5.98 2.24
C LYS A 49 -3.76 -5.58 3.52
N ALA A 50 -3.84 -6.44 4.52
CA ALA A 50 -3.13 -6.19 5.79
C ALA A 50 -1.62 -6.22 5.57
N GLY A 51 -0.90 -5.57 6.46
CA GLY A 51 0.55 -5.56 6.40
C GLY A 51 1.12 -6.96 6.46
N ALA A 52 2.07 -7.25 5.58
CA ALA A 52 2.71 -8.56 5.51
C ALA A 52 4.11 -8.43 4.93
N ALA A 53 4.94 -9.42 5.21
CA ALA A 53 6.29 -9.44 4.68
C ALA A 53 6.27 -9.47 3.15
N THR A 54 7.21 -8.76 2.55
CA THR A 54 7.35 -8.73 1.10
C THR A 54 8.52 -9.60 0.67
N PHE A 55 8.58 -9.90 -0.64
CA PHE A 55 9.65 -10.75 -1.17
C PHE A 55 11.03 -10.10 -1.08
N TYR A 56 11.09 -8.78 -0.98
CA TYR A 56 12.38 -8.05 -0.90
C TYR A 56 12.80 -7.77 0.54
N GLY A 57 12.17 -8.41 1.51
CA GLY A 57 12.57 -8.27 2.90
C GLY A 57 11.92 -7.11 3.64
N GLY A 58 10.91 -6.51 3.05
CA GLY A 58 10.19 -5.40 3.67
C GLY A 58 8.86 -5.84 4.26
N HIS A 59 7.96 -4.86 4.39
CA HIS A 59 6.63 -5.08 4.95
C HIS A 59 5.69 -4.07 4.33
N ALA A 60 4.56 -4.52 3.81
CA ALA A 60 3.65 -3.62 3.10
C ALA A 60 2.21 -4.05 3.23
N GLY A 61 1.33 -3.08 3.13
CA GLY A 61 -0.10 -3.31 3.08
C GLY A 61 -0.77 -2.25 2.23
N TRP A 62 -2.07 -2.39 2.01
CA TRP A 62 -2.82 -1.54 1.11
C TRP A 62 -4.15 -1.14 1.72
N PHE A 63 -4.56 0.10 1.48
CA PHE A 63 -5.92 0.51 1.80
C PHE A 63 -6.46 1.38 0.67
N GLN A 64 -7.78 1.50 0.61
CA GLN A 64 -8.45 2.38 -0.34
C GLN A 64 -9.11 3.50 0.45
N ASP A 65 -8.86 4.75 0.06
CA ASP A 65 -9.46 5.87 0.77
C ASP A 65 -10.92 6.06 0.35
N PRO A 66 -11.68 6.92 1.04
CA PRO A 66 -13.09 7.12 0.70
C PRO A 66 -13.32 7.63 -0.72
N ASP A 67 -12.32 8.26 -1.31
CA ASP A 67 -12.42 8.75 -2.69
C ASP A 67 -12.07 7.69 -3.72
N GLY A 68 -11.71 6.49 -3.28
CA GLY A 68 -11.41 5.38 -4.16
C GLY A 68 -9.96 5.25 -4.56
N HIS A 69 -9.07 6.06 -4.00
CA HIS A 69 -7.64 5.95 -4.31
C HIS A 69 -7.01 4.81 -3.52
N LEU A 70 -6.15 4.06 -4.19
CA LEU A 70 -5.45 2.95 -3.58
C LEU A 70 -4.11 3.41 -3.04
N TRP A 71 -3.84 3.11 -1.78
CA TRP A 71 -2.61 3.49 -1.10
C TRP A 71 -1.81 2.28 -0.68
N GLU A 72 -0.54 2.29 -1.03
CA GLU A 72 0.41 1.30 -0.51
C GLU A 72 1.20 1.93 0.62
N ILE A 73 1.21 1.28 1.77
CA ILE A 73 2.04 1.68 2.90
C ILE A 73 3.12 0.63 3.04
N ALA A 74 4.36 1.06 2.94
CA ALA A 74 5.47 0.11 2.85
C ALA A 74 6.66 0.52 3.70
N TRP A 75 7.31 -0.47 4.27
CA TRP A 75 8.64 -0.32 4.84
C TRP A 75 9.60 -1.13 4.00
N ASN A 76 10.70 -0.50 3.59
CA ASN A 76 11.73 -1.16 2.81
C ASN A 76 13.07 -0.86 3.48
N PRO A 77 13.73 -1.88 4.06
CA PRO A 77 14.99 -1.66 4.76
C PRO A 77 16.09 -1.11 3.85
N HIS A 78 16.02 -1.42 2.57
CA HIS A 78 17.03 -0.93 1.63
C HIS A 78 16.89 0.56 1.40
N LEU A 79 15.67 1.09 1.37
CA LEU A 79 15.45 2.52 1.25
C LEU A 79 15.92 3.25 2.50
N ALA A 80 15.68 2.68 3.66
CA ALA A 80 16.15 3.26 4.90
C ALA A 80 17.67 3.34 4.94
N ALA A 81 18.34 2.32 4.40
CA ALA A 81 19.80 2.30 4.34
C ALA A 81 20.36 3.34 3.37
N LEU A 82 19.60 3.66 2.34
CA LEU A 82 20.00 4.67 1.36
C LEU A 82 19.75 6.09 1.85
N GLY A 83 18.76 6.22 2.67
CA GLY A 83 18.37 7.52 3.19
C GLY A 83 19.21 7.96 4.33
#